data_0107625b8e416bbfc32d1fe9e6081feb
#
_entry.id   0107625b8e416bbfc32d1fe9e6081feb
#
_cell.length_a   1.000
_cell.length_b   1.000
_cell.length_c   1.000
_cell.angle_alpha   90.00
_cell.angle_beta   90.00
_cell.angle_gamma   90.00
#
_symmetry.space_group_name_H-M   'P 1'
#
loop_
_entity.id
_entity.type
_entity.pdbx_description
1 polymer ?
#
loop_
_entity_poly.entity_id
_entity_poly.type
_entity_poly.pdbx_seq_one_letter_code
_entity_poly.pdbx_strand_id
1 'polypeptide(L)'
;MNSKNKQIIHEKSSEKVAKFLEKNGIHKKDFAEMIGVTLSYVYNLIDNSISFSTRSTTLERIATVMEIEPEEFEEYKIPQEPILIDDSIEFLKQIMKQKGMTTVNFLKAFPRKKRLEIVDILRGNIPIPIDYKELSMIGKVLGIERDDIYEIWEKRMKQVLE
;
A
#
# COMPACT_ATOMS: atom_id res chain seq x y z
N MET A 1 -34.99 -4.47 32.44
CA MET A 1 -34.01 -5.02 31.47
C MET A 1 -33.54 -3.91 30.55
N ASN A 2 -32.39 -3.30 30.84
CA ASN A 2 -31.81 -2.30 29.98
C ASN A 2 -30.92 -3.00 28.97
N SER A 3 -31.45 -3.27 27.79
CA SER A 3 -30.63 -3.55 26.63
C SER A 3 -29.99 -2.21 26.24
N LYS A 4 -28.77 -2.00 26.73
CA LYS A 4 -27.92 -0.94 26.21
C LYS A 4 -27.66 -1.27 24.76
N ASN A 5 -28.41 -0.63 23.84
CA ASN A 5 -28.01 -0.51 22.46
C ASN A 5 -26.62 0.13 22.46
N LYS A 6 -25.58 -0.68 22.43
CA LYS A 6 -24.25 -0.20 22.03
C LYS A 6 -24.43 0.27 20.59
N GLN A 7 -24.67 1.57 20.42
CA GLN A 7 -24.46 2.18 19.11
C GLN A 7 -23.02 1.85 18.73
N ILE A 8 -22.88 0.99 17.73
CA ILE A 8 -21.58 0.77 17.09
C ILE A 8 -21.25 2.09 16.42
N ILE A 9 -20.42 2.88 17.10
CA ILE A 9 -19.90 4.12 16.52
C ILE A 9 -18.89 3.67 15.46
N HIS A 10 -19.31 3.76 14.19
CA HIS A 10 -18.39 3.53 13.08
C HIS A 10 -17.39 4.67 13.03
N GLU A 11 -16.11 4.32 13.12
CA GLU A 11 -15.03 5.27 12.97
C GLU A 11 -15.03 5.84 11.55
N LYS A 12 -14.97 7.17 11.42
CA LYS A 12 -14.90 7.83 10.11
C LYS A 12 -13.59 7.46 9.41
N SER A 13 -13.62 7.35 8.08
CA SER A 13 -12.44 7.03 7.27
C SER A 13 -11.31 8.05 7.46
N SER A 14 -11.64 9.35 7.57
CA SER A 14 -10.66 10.40 7.88
C SER A 14 -9.96 10.17 9.23
N GLU A 15 -10.68 9.72 10.24
CA GLU A 15 -10.12 9.40 11.56
C GLU A 15 -9.21 8.16 11.51
N LYS A 16 -9.61 7.14 10.77
CA LYS A 16 -8.77 5.93 10.56
C LYS A 16 -7.42 6.29 9.98
N VAL A 17 -7.41 7.10 8.94
CA VAL A 17 -6.18 7.56 8.29
C VAL A 17 -5.34 8.42 9.23
N ALA A 18 -5.97 9.40 9.90
CA ALA A 18 -5.27 10.28 10.84
C ALA A 18 -4.61 9.49 11.98
N LYS A 19 -5.32 8.54 12.58
CA LYS A 19 -4.79 7.67 13.64
C LYS A 19 -3.65 6.79 13.15
N PHE A 20 -3.77 6.26 11.94
CA PHE A 20 -2.70 5.46 11.35
C PHE A 20 -1.41 6.27 11.18
N LEU A 21 -1.50 7.49 10.66
CA LEU A 21 -0.35 8.37 10.49
C LEU A 21 0.31 8.70 11.82
N GLU A 22 -0.48 9.03 12.83
CA GLU A 22 0.01 9.34 14.18
C GLU A 22 0.65 8.13 14.83
N LYS A 23 -0.01 6.99 14.83
CA LYS A 23 0.49 5.74 15.44
C LYS A 23 1.82 5.29 14.83
N ASN A 24 2.02 5.48 13.54
CA ASN A 24 3.22 5.03 12.82
C ASN A 24 4.25 6.15 12.64
N GLY A 25 4.01 7.35 13.17
CA GLY A 25 4.92 8.47 13.07
C GLY A 25 5.18 8.91 11.62
N ILE A 26 4.17 8.83 10.77
CA ILE A 26 4.30 9.18 9.35
C ILE A 26 3.95 10.65 9.15
N HIS A 27 4.88 11.42 8.59
CA HIS A 27 4.60 12.79 8.19
C HIS A 27 3.61 12.83 7.02
N LYS A 28 2.68 13.78 7.07
CA LYS A 28 1.67 13.96 6.00
C LYS A 28 2.30 14.13 4.62
N LYS A 29 3.45 14.80 4.55
CA LYS A 29 4.20 14.97 3.30
C LYS A 29 4.68 13.62 2.75
N ASP A 30 5.22 12.75 3.59
CA ASP A 30 5.66 11.42 3.18
C ASP A 30 4.47 10.55 2.74
N PHE A 31 3.36 10.64 3.45
CA PHE A 31 2.14 9.94 3.08
C PHE A 31 1.59 10.41 1.73
N ALA A 32 1.58 11.73 1.48
CA ALA A 32 1.18 12.29 0.20
C ALA A 32 1.98 11.70 -0.97
N GLU A 33 3.28 11.58 -0.81
CA GLU A 33 4.16 10.97 -1.81
C GLU A 33 3.89 9.48 -2.02
N MET A 34 3.61 8.75 -0.95
CA MET A 34 3.29 7.32 -1.00
C MET A 34 2.01 7.03 -1.79
N ILE A 35 1.01 7.88 -1.68
CA ILE A 35 -0.28 7.68 -2.34
C ILE A 35 -0.47 8.53 -3.61
N GLY A 36 0.53 9.32 -3.97
CA GLY A 36 0.54 10.08 -5.22
C GLY A 36 -0.39 11.29 -5.24
N VAL A 37 -0.53 11.98 -4.12
CA VAL A 37 -1.37 13.19 -3.98
C VAL A 37 -0.56 14.36 -3.45
N THR A 38 -1.16 15.55 -3.46
CA THR A 38 -0.55 16.74 -2.86
C THR A 38 -0.68 16.74 -1.34
N LEU A 39 0.19 17.50 -0.66
CA LEU A 39 0.10 17.68 0.77
C LEU A 39 -1.24 18.31 1.19
N SER A 40 -1.73 19.29 0.44
CA SER A 40 -3.04 19.91 0.66
C SER A 40 -4.18 18.88 0.58
N TYR A 41 -4.07 17.93 -0.34
CA TYR A 41 -5.04 16.84 -0.45
C TYR A 41 -5.06 15.98 0.82
N VAL A 42 -3.90 15.66 1.39
CA VAL A 42 -3.83 14.89 2.64
C VAL A 42 -4.47 15.65 3.79
N TYR A 43 -4.23 16.96 3.93
CA TYR A 43 -4.87 17.77 4.96
C TYR A 43 -6.39 17.73 4.84
N ASN A 44 -6.91 17.86 3.63
CA ASN A 44 -8.37 17.79 3.39
C ASN A 44 -8.90 16.38 3.67
N LEU A 45 -8.16 15.36 3.33
CA LEU A 45 -8.54 13.96 3.53
C LEU A 45 -8.73 13.60 5.00
N ILE A 46 -7.87 14.09 5.88
CA ILE A 46 -7.90 13.77 7.32
C ILE A 46 -8.73 14.77 8.15
N ASP A 47 -9.29 15.80 7.53
CA ASP A 47 -10.13 16.78 8.20
C ASP A 47 -11.53 16.19 8.43
N ASN A 48 -11.89 15.96 9.70
CA ASN A 48 -13.17 15.36 10.08
C ASN A 48 -14.38 16.27 9.78
N SER A 49 -14.17 17.56 9.53
CA SER A 49 -15.24 18.50 9.19
C SER A 49 -15.63 18.43 7.71
N ILE A 50 -14.79 17.80 6.88
CA ILE A 50 -14.98 17.65 5.44
C ILE A 50 -15.37 16.20 5.15
N SER A 51 -16.24 16.00 4.15
CA SER A 51 -16.57 14.66 3.66
C SER A 51 -15.32 13.97 3.11
N PHE A 52 -15.08 12.74 3.54
CA PHE A 52 -14.00 11.91 3.01
C PHE A 52 -14.34 11.50 1.58
N SER A 53 -13.91 12.31 0.62
CA SER A 53 -14.18 12.11 -0.80
C SER A 53 -12.88 11.92 -1.55
N THR A 54 -12.71 10.74 -2.12
CA THR A 54 -11.55 10.43 -2.94
C THR A 54 -11.87 9.31 -3.93
N ARG A 55 -11.00 9.15 -4.92
CA ARG A 55 -11.15 8.12 -5.95
C ARG A 55 -10.82 6.75 -5.40
N SER A 56 -11.44 5.70 -5.97
CA SER A 56 -11.17 4.31 -5.57
C SER A 56 -9.69 3.94 -5.71
N THR A 57 -9.01 4.41 -6.75
CA THR A 57 -7.56 4.22 -6.93
C THR A 57 -6.76 4.79 -5.74
N THR A 58 -7.11 5.98 -5.27
CA THR A 58 -6.46 6.58 -4.10
C THR A 58 -6.75 5.78 -2.84
N LEU A 59 -8.00 5.31 -2.66
CA LEU A 59 -8.38 4.45 -1.54
C LEU A 59 -7.61 3.13 -1.53
N GLU A 60 -7.42 2.51 -2.68
CA GLU A 60 -6.61 1.30 -2.81
C GLU A 60 -5.15 1.53 -2.40
N ARG A 61 -4.57 2.66 -2.80
CA ARG A 61 -3.22 3.05 -2.39
C ARG A 61 -3.12 3.29 -0.88
N ILE A 62 -4.09 3.99 -0.32
CA ILE A 62 -4.17 4.21 1.14
C ILE A 62 -4.28 2.88 1.88
N ALA A 63 -5.18 2.01 1.44
CA ALA A 63 -5.37 0.68 2.02
C ALA A 63 -4.09 -0.17 1.96
N THR A 64 -3.36 -0.12 0.84
CA THR A 64 -2.08 -0.81 0.68
C THR A 64 -1.04 -0.31 1.69
N VAL A 65 -0.92 1.01 1.87
CA VAL A 65 0.01 1.60 2.85
C VAL A 65 -0.40 1.24 4.28
N MET A 66 -1.69 1.21 4.57
CA MET A 66 -2.23 0.85 5.89
C MET A 66 -2.28 -0.66 6.14
N GLU A 67 -2.00 -1.48 5.14
CA GLU A 67 -2.10 -2.95 5.21
C GLU A 67 -3.51 -3.43 5.61
N ILE A 68 -4.54 -2.77 5.05
CA ILE A 68 -5.96 -3.13 5.21
C ILE A 68 -6.59 -3.37 3.84
N GLU A 69 -7.76 -4.00 3.85
CA GLU A 69 -8.54 -4.17 2.62
C GLU A 69 -9.26 -2.86 2.26
N PRO A 70 -9.32 -2.47 0.97
CA PRO A 70 -9.98 -1.23 0.55
C PRO A 70 -11.45 -1.15 0.97
N GLU A 71 -12.11 -2.29 1.08
CA GLU A 71 -13.51 -2.44 1.48
C GLU A 71 -13.76 -1.98 2.93
N GLU A 72 -12.72 -1.83 3.74
CA GLU A 72 -12.85 -1.25 5.09
C GLU A 72 -13.16 0.24 5.08
N PHE A 73 -13.01 0.91 3.93
CA PHE A 73 -13.49 2.26 3.71
C PHE A 73 -14.91 2.24 3.13
N GLU A 74 -15.86 2.90 3.77
CA GLU A 74 -17.26 2.95 3.31
C GLU A 74 -17.40 3.60 1.91
N GLU A 75 -16.48 4.51 1.58
CA GLU A 75 -16.47 5.24 0.33
C GLU A 75 -15.90 4.44 -0.85
N TYR A 76 -15.32 3.27 -0.57
CA TYR A 76 -14.71 2.44 -1.60
C TYR A 76 -15.77 1.84 -2.54
N LYS A 77 -15.54 2.04 -3.82
CA LYS A 77 -16.35 1.45 -4.89
C LYS A 77 -15.53 0.37 -5.60
N ILE A 78 -16.21 -0.46 -6.39
CA ILE A 78 -15.59 -1.52 -7.17
C ILE A 78 -14.37 -1.00 -7.93
N PRO A 79 -13.23 -1.71 -7.92
CA PRO A 79 -12.02 -1.30 -8.62
C PRO A 79 -12.29 -1.05 -10.10
N GLN A 80 -11.80 0.06 -10.61
CA GLN A 80 -11.89 0.38 -12.03
C GLN A 80 -10.63 -0.03 -12.80
N GLU A 81 -9.54 -0.31 -12.10
CA GLU A 81 -8.28 -0.76 -12.68
C GLU A 81 -8.13 -2.27 -12.52
N PRO A 82 -7.58 -2.96 -13.53
CA PRO A 82 -7.35 -4.39 -13.42
C PRO A 82 -6.31 -4.70 -12.35
N ILE A 83 -6.60 -5.70 -11.53
CA ILE A 83 -5.64 -6.27 -10.58
C ILE A 83 -4.93 -7.41 -11.29
N LEU A 84 -3.61 -7.35 -11.32
CA LEU A 84 -2.79 -8.43 -11.87
C LEU A 84 -2.70 -9.55 -10.82
N ILE A 85 -3.04 -10.76 -11.24
CA ILE A 85 -2.73 -11.95 -10.45
C ILE A 85 -1.28 -12.29 -10.75
N ASP A 86 -0.40 -12.06 -9.79
CA ASP A 86 1.04 -12.17 -10.00
C ASP A 86 1.70 -12.91 -8.81
N ASP A 87 2.15 -14.14 -9.07
CA ASP A 87 2.82 -14.97 -8.07
C ASP A 87 4.10 -14.33 -7.55
N SER A 88 4.78 -13.53 -8.35
CA SER A 88 5.99 -12.82 -7.93
C SER A 88 5.69 -11.74 -6.89
N ILE A 89 4.56 -11.05 -7.00
CA ILE A 89 4.11 -10.05 -6.02
C ILE A 89 3.74 -10.74 -4.69
N GLU A 90 3.00 -11.84 -4.75
CA GLU A 90 2.66 -12.63 -3.57
C GLU A 90 3.91 -13.17 -2.86
N PHE A 91 4.89 -13.65 -3.61
CA PHE A 91 6.15 -14.10 -3.07
C PHE A 91 6.93 -12.95 -2.39
N LEU A 92 6.96 -11.77 -3.01
CA LEU A 92 7.55 -10.58 -2.42
C LEU A 92 6.89 -10.21 -1.09
N LYS A 93 5.57 -10.23 -1.04
CA LYS A 93 4.81 -9.95 0.20
C LYS A 93 5.11 -10.99 1.29
N GLN A 94 5.25 -12.26 0.94
CA GLN A 94 5.63 -13.32 1.87
C GLN A 94 7.01 -13.07 2.47
N ILE A 95 7.98 -12.67 1.65
CA ILE A 95 9.33 -12.31 2.12
C ILE A 95 9.27 -11.13 3.10
N MET A 96 8.52 -10.09 2.77
CA MET A 96 8.31 -8.94 3.66
C MET A 96 7.75 -9.40 5.01
N LYS A 97 6.74 -10.24 4.99
CA LYS A 97 6.11 -10.77 6.21
C LYS A 97 7.07 -11.60 7.05
N GLN A 98 7.85 -12.47 6.42
CA GLN A 98 8.87 -13.31 7.10
C GLN A 98 9.93 -12.45 7.78
N LYS A 99 10.29 -11.33 7.19
CA LYS A 99 11.28 -10.39 7.75
C LYS A 99 10.69 -9.39 8.74
N GLY A 100 9.38 -9.46 9.01
CA GLY A 100 8.69 -8.50 9.88
C GLY A 100 8.69 -7.07 9.33
N MET A 101 8.83 -6.91 8.03
CA MET A 101 8.88 -5.61 7.39
C MET A 101 7.48 -5.13 7.04
N THR A 102 7.06 -4.02 7.62
CA THR A 102 5.80 -3.36 7.27
C THR A 102 5.90 -2.66 5.93
N THR A 103 4.76 -2.46 5.28
CA THR A 103 4.70 -1.70 4.02
C THR A 103 5.28 -0.30 4.18
N VAL A 104 4.97 0.38 5.27
CA VAL A 104 5.50 1.73 5.57
C VAL A 104 7.03 1.72 5.65
N ASN A 105 7.60 0.78 6.39
CA ASN A 105 9.05 0.68 6.54
C ASN A 105 9.73 0.34 5.20
N PHE A 106 9.12 -0.53 4.42
CA PHE A 106 9.59 -0.86 3.07
C PHE A 106 9.60 0.37 2.16
N LEU A 107 8.50 1.13 2.13
CA LEU A 107 8.42 2.36 1.34
C LEU A 107 9.43 3.41 1.76
N LYS A 108 9.63 3.59 3.07
CA LYS A 108 10.61 4.55 3.59
C LYS A 108 12.05 4.24 3.18
N ALA A 109 12.37 3.00 2.91
CA ALA A 109 13.69 2.58 2.47
C ALA A 109 13.99 2.93 0.99
N PHE A 110 12.96 3.27 0.23
CA PHE A 110 13.11 3.75 -1.16
C PHE A 110 13.18 5.26 -1.24
N PRO A 111 13.85 5.81 -2.29
CA PRO A 111 13.76 7.22 -2.61
C PRO A 111 12.29 7.65 -2.79
N ARG A 112 11.97 8.87 -2.40
CA ARG A 112 10.59 9.41 -2.45
C ARG A 112 9.92 9.22 -3.81
N LYS A 113 10.66 9.44 -4.90
CA LYS A 113 10.15 9.29 -6.27
C LYS A 113 9.72 7.87 -6.64
N LYS A 114 10.22 6.87 -5.93
CA LYS A 114 9.93 5.45 -6.20
C LYS A 114 8.76 4.91 -5.38
N ARG A 115 8.36 5.57 -4.32
CA ARG A 115 7.38 5.06 -3.35
C ARG A 115 6.02 4.78 -3.95
N LEU A 116 5.51 5.69 -4.79
CA LEU A 116 4.22 5.50 -5.46
C LEU A 116 4.24 4.26 -6.37
N GLU A 117 5.29 4.09 -7.15
CA GLU A 117 5.47 2.91 -8.01
C GLU A 117 5.48 1.61 -7.18
N ILE A 118 6.17 1.60 -6.06
CA ILE A 118 6.21 0.43 -5.16
C ILE A 118 4.82 0.15 -4.57
N VAL A 119 4.07 1.16 -4.18
CA VAL A 119 2.67 0.98 -3.72
C VAL A 119 1.82 0.34 -4.83
N ASP A 120 1.95 0.81 -6.06
CA ASP A 120 1.20 0.28 -7.19
C ASP A 120 1.60 -1.17 -7.55
N ILE A 121 2.86 -1.53 -7.36
CA ILE A 121 3.32 -2.93 -7.46
C ILE A 121 2.67 -3.78 -6.37
N LEU A 122 2.71 -3.33 -5.12
CA LEU A 122 2.17 -4.09 -3.99
C LEU A 122 0.64 -4.27 -4.07
N ARG A 123 -0.09 -3.32 -4.65
CA ARG A 123 -1.53 -3.46 -4.86
C ARG A 123 -1.90 -4.24 -6.13
N GLY A 124 -0.92 -4.67 -6.92
CA GLY A 124 -1.13 -5.53 -8.07
C GLY A 124 -1.55 -4.81 -9.36
N ASN A 125 -1.33 -3.50 -9.48
CA ASN A 125 -1.67 -2.74 -10.68
C ASN A 125 -0.48 -2.53 -11.63
N ILE A 126 0.73 -2.64 -11.10
CA ILE A 126 1.97 -2.59 -11.86
C ILE A 126 2.75 -3.87 -11.59
N PRO A 127 3.26 -4.55 -12.64
CA PRO A 127 4.05 -5.75 -12.45
C PRO A 127 5.42 -5.43 -11.83
N ILE A 128 6.02 -6.42 -11.17
CA ILE A 128 7.41 -6.34 -10.74
C ILE A 128 8.30 -6.14 -11.97
N PRO A 129 9.30 -5.25 -11.90
CA PRO A 129 10.21 -5.02 -13.03
C PRO A 129 10.91 -6.30 -13.49
N ILE A 130 10.99 -6.49 -14.82
CA ILE A 130 11.72 -7.60 -15.43
C ILE A 130 13.23 -7.33 -15.39
N ASP A 131 13.62 -6.05 -15.36
CA ASP A 131 15.01 -5.66 -15.25
C ASP A 131 15.60 -6.14 -13.93
N TYR A 132 16.54 -7.06 -14.01
CA TYR A 132 17.21 -7.65 -12.86
C TYR A 132 17.91 -6.59 -11.98
N LYS A 133 18.40 -5.51 -12.59
CA LYS A 133 19.04 -4.41 -11.86
C LYS A 133 18.05 -3.67 -10.96
N GLU A 134 16.86 -3.36 -11.46
CA GLU A 134 15.79 -2.75 -10.67
C GLU A 134 15.28 -3.69 -9.58
N LEU A 135 15.10 -4.96 -9.92
CA LEU A 135 14.69 -5.98 -8.94
C LEU A 135 15.75 -6.17 -7.86
N SER A 136 17.02 -6.11 -8.21
CA SER A 136 18.12 -6.18 -7.24
C SER A 136 18.11 -5.01 -6.25
N MET A 137 17.66 -3.84 -6.66
CA MET A 137 17.47 -2.70 -5.76
C MET A 137 16.39 -3.00 -4.71
N ILE A 138 15.29 -3.61 -5.12
CA ILE A 138 14.21 -4.05 -4.20
C ILE A 138 14.76 -5.08 -3.21
N GLY A 139 15.48 -6.06 -3.70
CA GLY A 139 16.10 -7.09 -2.87
C GLY A 139 17.09 -6.53 -1.86
N LYS A 140 17.89 -5.55 -2.27
CA LYS A 140 18.85 -4.88 -1.39
C LYS A 140 18.15 -4.14 -0.24
N VAL A 141 17.03 -3.48 -0.52
CA VAL A 141 16.21 -2.82 0.51
C VAL A 141 15.66 -3.83 1.50
N LEU A 142 15.21 -4.98 1.02
CA LEU A 142 14.70 -6.07 1.86
C LEU A 142 15.81 -6.82 2.60
N GLY A 143 17.06 -6.65 2.22
CA GLY A 143 18.18 -7.44 2.76
C GLY A 143 18.05 -8.92 2.46
N ILE A 144 17.47 -9.28 1.31
CA ILE A 144 17.29 -10.68 0.91
C ILE A 144 18.50 -11.20 0.12
N GLU A 145 18.65 -12.50 0.17
CA GLU A 145 19.71 -13.19 -0.54
C GLU A 145 19.51 -13.16 -2.06
N ARG A 146 20.61 -13.28 -2.79
CA ARG A 146 20.60 -13.29 -4.26
C ARG A 146 19.66 -14.36 -4.83
N ASP A 147 19.58 -15.51 -4.20
CA ASP A 147 18.76 -16.62 -4.65
C ASP A 147 17.26 -16.28 -4.56
N ASP A 148 16.82 -15.56 -3.53
CA ASP A 148 15.45 -15.11 -3.40
C ASP A 148 15.08 -14.07 -4.46
N ILE A 149 16.01 -13.16 -4.78
CA ILE A 149 15.83 -12.18 -5.86
C ILE A 149 15.67 -12.93 -7.20
N TYR A 150 16.50 -13.93 -7.45
CA TYR A 150 16.42 -14.74 -8.64
C TYR A 150 15.11 -15.50 -8.74
N GLU A 151 14.59 -16.02 -7.64
CA GLU A 151 13.30 -16.71 -7.59
C GLU A 151 12.12 -15.76 -7.93
N ILE A 152 12.13 -14.53 -7.42
CA ILE A 152 11.15 -13.51 -7.76
C ILE A 152 11.20 -13.24 -9.28
N TRP A 153 12.38 -13.04 -9.80
CA TRP A 153 12.61 -12.79 -11.22
C TRP A 153 12.12 -13.96 -12.09
N GLU A 154 12.43 -15.19 -11.70
CA GLU A 154 12.01 -16.38 -12.41
C GLU A 154 10.50 -16.54 -12.44
N LYS A 155 9.82 -16.31 -11.33
CA LYS A 155 8.34 -16.31 -11.26
C LYS A 155 7.74 -15.26 -12.18
N ARG A 156 8.32 -14.08 -12.21
CA ARG A 156 7.87 -13.00 -13.10
C ARG A 156 8.09 -13.35 -14.56
N MET A 157 9.23 -13.91 -14.90
CA MET A 157 9.54 -14.31 -16.28
C MET A 157 8.61 -15.40 -16.79
N LYS A 158 8.25 -16.36 -15.96
CA LYS A 158 7.26 -17.40 -16.33
C LYS A 158 5.92 -16.78 -16.76
N GLN A 159 5.46 -15.77 -16.04
CA GLN A 159 4.20 -15.08 -16.36
C GLN A 159 4.27 -14.29 -17.67
N VAL A 160 5.42 -13.71 -17.99
CA VAL A 160 5.63 -12.98 -19.25
C VAL A 160 5.62 -13.93 -20.46
N LEU A 161 6.10 -15.16 -20.27
CA LEU A 161 6.21 -16.15 -21.35
C LEU A 161 4.92 -16.97 -21.58
N GLU A 162 4.01 -16.93 -20.63
CA GLU A 162 2.67 -17.51 -20.77
C GLU A 162 1.72 -16.52 -21.47
#